data_6b6b499afef9731ae5766a0959d63d2e
#
_entry.id   6b6b499afef9731ae5766a0959d63d2e
#
_cell.length_a   1.000
_cell.length_b   1.000
_cell.length_c   1.000
_cell.angle_alpha   90.00
_cell.angle_beta   90.00
_cell.angle_gamma   90.00
#
_symmetry.space_group_name_H-M   'P 1'
#
loop_
_entity.id
_entity.type
_entity.pdbx_description
1 polymer ?
#
loop_
_entity_poly.entity_id
_entity_poly.type
_entity_poly.pdbx_seq_one_letter_code
_entity_poly.pdbx_strand_id
1 'polypeptide(L)'
;MQFSDWVRRWNHQQRGYRPYKDLSMEVMADLVAAQCRGRPLRILDVAAGLGVLSHSMKTRFPGAHLTGIDIDPVLLHIARETFGHEAVFLEGDLRQPDWADPLDPPYDVIMTASALHWLEPRHVERIYHDAYHLLAPGGLLLNSDHMRTALDVPLRPTFEEAIAIAQGRIKSNPGYETWERWWDALSKEALIKPLLVERARRFGDVEDVDQELPPKWHLDAMKQAGFRDAAIAFQWYHEAVVAAVR
;
A
#
# COMPACT_ATOMS: atom_id res chain seq x y z
N MET A 1 -9.63 20.14 -14.18
CA MET A 1 -9.32 18.73 -13.88
C MET A 1 -10.05 18.35 -12.61
N GLN A 2 -10.73 17.20 -12.56
CA GLN A 2 -11.28 16.68 -11.30
C GLN A 2 -10.36 15.56 -10.81
N PHE A 3 -9.67 15.78 -9.71
CA PHE A 3 -8.70 14.83 -9.17
C PHE A 3 -9.34 13.49 -8.75
N SER A 4 -10.57 13.52 -8.27
CA SER A 4 -11.36 12.31 -7.95
C SER A 4 -11.55 11.37 -9.15
N ASP A 5 -11.60 11.89 -10.38
CA ASP A 5 -11.67 11.06 -11.58
C ASP A 5 -10.37 10.28 -11.81
N TRP A 6 -9.22 10.89 -11.52
CA TRP A 6 -7.92 10.22 -11.61
C TRP A 6 -7.80 9.09 -10.58
N VAL A 7 -8.29 9.31 -9.37
CA VAL A 7 -8.33 8.26 -8.32
C VAL A 7 -9.26 7.13 -8.74
N ARG A 8 -10.45 7.44 -9.28
CA ARG A 8 -11.41 6.42 -9.74
C ARG A 8 -10.83 5.57 -10.88
N ARG A 9 -10.17 6.19 -11.87
CA ARG A 9 -9.50 5.51 -12.99
C ARG A 9 -8.36 4.63 -12.49
N TRP A 10 -7.53 5.13 -11.57
CA TRP A 10 -6.48 4.36 -10.90
C TRP A 10 -7.05 3.12 -10.21
N ASN A 11 -8.08 3.29 -9.40
CA ASN A 11 -8.71 2.17 -8.71
C ASN A 11 -9.25 1.11 -9.68
N HIS A 12 -9.82 1.54 -10.80
CA HIS A 12 -10.33 0.62 -11.81
C HIS A 12 -9.20 -0.17 -12.48
N GLN A 13 -8.09 0.49 -12.85
CA GLN A 13 -6.97 -0.19 -13.49
C GLN A 13 -6.24 -1.13 -12.52
N GLN A 14 -6.11 -0.76 -11.24
CA GLN A 14 -5.46 -1.61 -10.23
C GLN A 14 -6.15 -2.98 -10.04
N ARG A 15 -7.45 -3.07 -10.22
CA ARG A 15 -8.17 -4.36 -10.20
C ARG A 15 -7.71 -5.31 -11.30
N GLY A 16 -7.20 -4.82 -12.41
CA GLY A 16 -6.62 -5.64 -13.46
C GLY A 16 -5.29 -6.30 -13.09
N TYR A 17 -4.59 -5.76 -12.12
CA TYR A 17 -3.37 -6.33 -11.55
C TYR A 17 -3.66 -7.16 -10.30
N ARG A 18 -4.54 -6.64 -9.43
CA ARG A 18 -4.95 -7.24 -8.16
C ARG A 18 -6.48 -7.45 -8.12
N PRO A 19 -6.99 -8.57 -8.67
CA PRO A 19 -8.43 -8.83 -8.78
C PRO A 19 -9.19 -8.81 -7.44
N TYR A 20 -8.53 -9.13 -6.35
CA TYR A 20 -9.11 -9.20 -5.00
C TYR A 20 -8.64 -8.08 -4.06
N LYS A 21 -8.08 -6.98 -4.61
CA LYS A 21 -7.60 -5.86 -3.77
C LYS A 21 -8.69 -5.29 -2.85
N ASP A 22 -9.92 -5.19 -3.33
CA ASP A 22 -11.01 -4.64 -2.51
C ASP A 22 -11.30 -5.56 -1.32
N LEU A 23 -11.34 -6.88 -1.52
CA LEU A 23 -11.49 -7.85 -0.44
C LEU A 23 -10.31 -7.81 0.54
N SER A 24 -9.08 -7.65 0.06
CA SER A 24 -7.92 -7.51 0.95
C SER A 24 -8.03 -6.27 1.84
N MET A 25 -8.55 -5.17 1.33
CA MET A 25 -8.80 -3.94 2.09
C MET A 25 -9.93 -4.13 3.11
N GLU A 26 -10.99 -4.87 2.77
CA GLU A 26 -12.07 -5.24 3.72
C GLU A 26 -11.50 -6.09 4.87
N VAL A 27 -10.68 -7.09 4.58
CA VAL A 27 -10.00 -7.91 5.60
C VAL A 27 -9.14 -7.05 6.52
N MET A 28 -8.38 -6.10 5.98
CA MET A 28 -7.60 -5.17 6.79
C MET A 28 -8.51 -4.33 7.70
N ALA A 29 -9.60 -3.79 7.18
CA ALA A 29 -10.55 -2.99 7.96
C ALA A 29 -11.24 -3.82 9.07
N ASP A 30 -11.57 -5.07 8.80
CA ASP A 30 -12.17 -5.96 9.80
C ASP A 30 -11.19 -6.31 10.92
N LEU A 31 -9.91 -6.52 10.61
CA LEU A 31 -8.86 -6.70 11.63
C LEU A 31 -8.71 -5.47 12.51
N VAL A 32 -8.72 -4.28 11.92
CA VAL A 32 -8.71 -3.01 12.66
C VAL A 32 -9.93 -2.90 13.58
N ALA A 33 -11.13 -3.20 13.08
CA ALA A 33 -12.37 -3.17 13.86
C ALA A 33 -12.36 -4.19 15.02
N ALA A 34 -11.75 -5.34 14.83
CA ALA A 34 -11.64 -6.38 15.85
C ALA A 34 -10.62 -6.04 16.94
N GLN A 35 -9.44 -5.53 16.55
CA GLN A 35 -8.30 -5.27 17.44
C GLN A 35 -8.43 -3.92 18.16
N CYS A 36 -8.88 -2.87 17.47
CA CYS A 36 -8.81 -1.49 17.95
C CYS A 36 -10.21 -0.97 18.30
N ARG A 37 -10.64 -1.13 19.56
CA ARG A 37 -11.98 -0.74 19.99
C ARG A 37 -11.98 0.48 20.92
N GLY A 38 -13.04 1.26 20.86
CA GLY A 38 -13.47 2.15 21.97
C GLY A 38 -12.91 3.58 21.94
N ARG A 39 -12.12 4.00 20.93
CA ARG A 39 -11.62 5.37 20.79
C ARG A 39 -11.34 5.73 19.33
N PRO A 40 -11.26 7.03 18.99
CA PRO A 40 -10.77 7.44 17.70
C PRO A 40 -9.37 6.88 17.44
N LEU A 41 -9.15 6.33 16.23
CA LEU A 41 -7.92 5.67 15.86
C LEU A 41 -6.92 6.66 15.25
N ARG A 42 -5.66 6.45 15.50
CA ARG A 42 -4.54 7.08 14.78
C ARG A 42 -3.96 6.06 13.81
N ILE A 43 -4.11 6.30 12.52
CA ILE A 43 -3.76 5.36 11.46
C ILE A 43 -2.69 5.98 10.55
N LEU A 44 -1.60 5.25 10.32
CA LEU A 44 -0.57 5.60 9.35
C LEU A 44 -0.68 4.70 8.11
N ASP A 45 -0.76 5.33 6.95
CA ASP A 45 -0.73 4.69 5.63
C ASP A 45 0.65 4.92 5.01
N VAL A 46 1.46 3.86 4.99
CA VAL A 46 2.85 3.89 4.50
C VAL A 46 2.88 3.58 3.01
N ALA A 47 3.50 4.44 2.23
CA ALA A 47 3.42 4.49 0.77
C ALA A 47 1.96 4.68 0.30
N ALA A 48 1.33 5.75 0.80
CA ALA A 48 -0.09 6.02 0.64
C ALA A 48 -0.53 6.25 -0.82
N GLY A 49 0.38 6.60 -1.71
CA GLY A 49 0.10 6.87 -3.12
C GLY A 49 -1.01 7.91 -3.29
N LEU A 50 -2.09 7.52 -3.96
CA LEU A 50 -3.28 8.36 -4.16
C LEU A 50 -4.21 8.44 -2.93
N GLY A 51 -3.84 7.87 -1.78
CA GLY A 51 -4.64 7.91 -0.55
C GLY A 51 -5.87 7.01 -0.56
N VAL A 52 -5.93 6.02 -1.44
CA VAL A 52 -7.09 5.12 -1.59
C VAL A 52 -7.33 4.28 -0.34
N LEU A 53 -6.26 3.73 0.25
CA LEU A 53 -6.36 2.93 1.48
C LEU A 53 -6.76 3.84 2.66
N SER A 54 -6.17 5.04 2.76
CA SER A 54 -6.55 6.06 3.74
C SER A 54 -8.03 6.42 3.64
N HIS A 55 -8.56 6.68 2.43
CA HIS A 55 -9.97 6.98 2.21
C HIS A 55 -10.89 5.80 2.59
N SER A 56 -10.51 4.58 2.24
CA SER A 56 -11.25 3.37 2.63
C SER A 56 -11.37 3.25 4.17
N MET A 57 -10.25 3.48 4.88
CA MET A 57 -10.24 3.47 6.35
C MET A 57 -11.04 4.62 6.94
N LYS A 58 -10.99 5.83 6.36
CA LYS A 58 -11.81 6.98 6.81
C LYS A 58 -13.29 6.71 6.65
N THR A 59 -13.68 6.08 5.56
CA THR A 59 -15.08 5.67 5.31
C THR A 59 -15.55 4.67 6.37
N ARG A 60 -14.71 3.68 6.71
CA ARG A 60 -15.03 2.63 7.70
C ARG A 60 -14.96 3.13 9.14
N PHE A 61 -14.07 4.10 9.42
CA PHE A 61 -13.80 4.68 10.74
C PHE A 61 -13.82 6.21 10.66
N PRO A 62 -15.00 6.86 10.59
CA PRO A 62 -15.12 8.31 10.36
C PRO A 62 -14.41 9.17 11.42
N GLY A 63 -14.26 8.67 12.65
CA GLY A 63 -13.53 9.33 13.73
C GLY A 63 -12.02 9.17 13.68
N ALA A 64 -11.46 8.39 12.75
CA ALA A 64 -10.02 8.15 12.69
C ALA A 64 -9.23 9.39 12.23
N HIS A 65 -8.04 9.56 12.81
CA HIS A 65 -7.01 10.49 12.35
C HIS A 65 -6.04 9.73 11.45
N LEU A 66 -5.98 10.13 10.20
CA LEU A 66 -5.19 9.46 9.16
C LEU A 66 -4.00 10.32 8.75
N THR A 67 -2.85 9.68 8.71
CA THR A 67 -1.63 10.23 8.13
C THR A 67 -1.19 9.29 7.02
N GLY A 68 -0.98 9.80 5.81
CA GLY A 68 -0.35 9.08 4.70
C GLY A 68 1.05 9.62 4.46
N ILE A 69 1.99 8.75 4.12
CA ILE A 69 3.34 9.16 3.72
C ILE A 69 3.73 8.47 2.42
N ASP A 70 4.32 9.24 1.48
CA ASP A 70 4.77 8.73 0.19
C ASP A 70 5.92 9.58 -0.36
N ILE A 71 6.69 9.06 -1.28
CA ILE A 71 7.76 9.77 -1.99
C ILE A 71 7.24 10.46 -3.27
N ASP A 72 6.18 9.94 -3.90
CA ASP A 72 5.73 10.36 -5.22
C ASP A 72 4.99 11.69 -5.16
N PRO A 73 5.57 12.80 -5.67
CA PRO A 73 4.96 14.12 -5.58
C PRO A 73 3.68 14.24 -6.42
N VAL A 74 3.54 13.45 -7.49
CA VAL A 74 2.34 13.42 -8.33
C VAL A 74 1.18 12.76 -7.61
N LEU A 75 1.43 11.57 -7.04
CA LEU A 75 0.40 10.83 -6.32
C LEU A 75 -0.04 11.57 -5.07
N LEU A 76 0.91 12.13 -4.30
CA LEU A 76 0.63 12.96 -3.12
C LEU A 76 -0.17 14.22 -3.45
N HIS A 77 0.12 14.87 -4.57
CA HIS A 77 -0.66 16.03 -5.00
C HIS A 77 -2.13 15.65 -5.25
N ILE A 78 -2.37 14.57 -5.99
CA ILE A 78 -3.73 14.07 -6.26
C ILE A 78 -4.43 13.63 -4.95
N ALA A 79 -3.70 12.97 -4.05
CA ALA A 79 -4.23 12.57 -2.75
C ALA A 79 -4.67 13.78 -1.90
N ARG A 80 -3.83 14.82 -1.83
CA ARG A 80 -4.12 16.06 -1.09
C ARG A 80 -5.33 16.80 -1.65
N GLU A 81 -5.42 16.92 -2.98
CA GLU A 81 -6.55 17.59 -3.65
C GLU A 81 -7.86 16.80 -3.54
N THR A 82 -7.77 15.46 -3.41
CA THR A 82 -8.97 14.62 -3.32
C THR A 82 -9.40 14.37 -1.88
N PHE A 83 -8.45 14.05 -1.00
CA PHE A 83 -8.70 13.54 0.36
C PHE A 83 -8.03 14.36 1.46
N GLY A 84 -7.47 15.55 1.15
CA GLY A 84 -6.79 16.38 2.17
C GLY A 84 -7.69 16.88 3.30
N HIS A 85 -9.01 16.76 3.17
CA HIS A 85 -9.99 17.02 4.24
C HIS A 85 -10.23 15.79 5.14
N GLU A 86 -9.75 14.60 4.74
CA GLU A 86 -9.92 13.33 5.46
C GLU A 86 -8.62 12.88 6.13
N ALA A 87 -7.47 13.18 5.52
CA ALA A 87 -6.15 12.72 5.93
C ALA A 87 -5.05 13.77 5.69
N VAL A 88 -4.00 13.71 6.49
CA VAL A 88 -2.77 14.48 6.26
C VAL A 88 -1.83 13.65 5.39
N PHE A 89 -1.33 14.20 4.28
CA PHE A 89 -0.39 13.51 3.40
C PHE A 89 0.99 14.18 3.46
N LEU A 90 1.99 13.42 3.92
CA LEU A 90 3.37 13.84 4.13
C LEU A 90 4.28 13.30 3.02
N GLU A 91 5.41 13.94 2.82
CA GLU A 91 6.49 13.43 1.97
C GLU A 91 7.48 12.64 2.80
N GLY A 92 7.91 11.47 2.30
CA GLY A 92 8.97 10.69 2.90
C GLY A 92 9.42 9.56 1.96
N ASP A 93 10.74 9.37 1.91
CA ASP A 93 11.36 8.31 1.13
C ASP A 93 11.66 7.11 2.03
N LEU A 94 10.89 6.05 1.90
CA LEU A 94 11.05 4.82 2.70
C LEU A 94 12.42 4.15 2.54
N ARG A 95 13.22 4.54 1.55
CA ARG A 95 14.60 4.06 1.35
C ARG A 95 15.58 4.77 2.28
N GLN A 96 15.20 5.93 2.83
CA GLN A 96 16.03 6.72 3.73
C GLN A 96 15.82 6.34 5.20
N PRO A 97 16.84 6.43 6.05
CA PRO A 97 16.72 6.07 7.47
C PRO A 97 15.82 7.03 8.27
N ASP A 98 15.64 8.25 7.79
CA ASP A 98 14.89 9.35 8.42
C ASP A 98 13.47 9.51 7.86
N TRP A 99 12.97 8.51 7.13
CA TRP A 99 11.64 8.56 6.51
C TRP A 99 10.50 8.83 7.51
N ALA A 100 10.70 8.44 8.76
CA ALA A 100 9.73 8.57 9.84
C ALA A 100 9.80 9.89 10.62
N ASP A 101 10.80 10.74 10.37
CA ASP A 101 11.00 12.00 11.10
C ASP A 101 9.79 12.96 11.07
N PRO A 102 9.02 13.08 9.95
CA PRO A 102 7.85 13.95 9.91
C PRO A 102 6.61 13.38 10.61
N LEU A 103 6.68 12.17 11.15
CA LEU A 103 5.54 11.48 11.76
C LEU A 103 5.36 11.89 13.23
N ASP A 104 4.12 11.79 13.72
CA ASP A 104 3.73 12.07 15.11
C ASP A 104 3.17 10.80 15.79
N PRO A 105 4.03 9.88 16.29
CA PRO A 105 3.58 8.67 16.98
C PRO A 105 3.01 8.99 18.38
N PRO A 106 2.32 8.01 19.06
CA PRO A 106 2.11 6.65 18.61
C PRO A 106 0.88 6.51 17.69
N TYR A 107 0.92 5.48 16.83
CA TYR A 107 -0.20 5.06 16.00
C TYR A 107 -0.88 3.80 16.56
N ASP A 108 -2.18 3.64 16.31
CA ASP A 108 -2.93 2.43 16.65
C ASP A 108 -2.80 1.38 15.55
N VAL A 109 -2.71 1.85 14.31
CA VAL A 109 -2.58 1.03 13.12
C VAL A 109 -1.53 1.65 12.20
N ILE A 110 -0.64 0.80 11.69
CA ILE A 110 0.22 1.12 10.55
C ILE A 110 -0.14 0.14 9.44
N MET A 111 -0.40 0.68 8.27
CA MET A 111 -0.82 -0.12 7.12
C MET A 111 -0.10 0.29 5.85
N THR A 112 -0.02 -0.64 4.90
CA THR A 112 0.52 -0.40 3.56
C THR A 112 -0.16 -1.32 2.56
N ALA A 113 -0.26 -0.92 1.30
CA ALA A 113 -0.83 -1.76 0.25
C ALA A 113 -0.15 -1.54 -1.11
N SER A 114 0.25 -2.63 -1.77
CA SER A 114 0.84 -2.63 -3.13
C SER A 114 2.09 -1.75 -3.26
N ALA A 115 2.97 -1.79 -2.28
CA ALA A 115 4.07 -0.84 -2.23
C ALA A 115 5.42 -1.44 -1.84
N LEU A 116 5.48 -2.32 -0.83
CA LEU A 116 6.76 -2.77 -0.29
C LEU A 116 7.52 -3.70 -1.25
N HIS A 117 6.85 -4.31 -2.23
CA HIS A 117 7.51 -5.11 -3.28
C HIS A 117 8.47 -4.27 -4.18
N TRP A 118 8.33 -2.94 -4.18
CA TRP A 118 9.26 -2.03 -4.87
C TRP A 118 10.54 -1.72 -4.10
N LEU A 119 10.69 -2.26 -2.88
CA LEU A 119 11.81 -1.96 -2.01
C LEU A 119 12.71 -3.19 -1.82
N GLU A 120 14.01 -2.95 -1.68
CA GLU A 120 14.93 -4.01 -1.29
C GLU A 120 14.57 -4.57 0.11
N PRO A 121 14.84 -5.87 0.37
CA PRO A 121 14.50 -6.52 1.64
C PRO A 121 14.96 -5.75 2.88
N ARG A 122 16.19 -5.20 2.84
CA ARG A 122 16.75 -4.39 3.95
C ARG A 122 15.90 -3.16 4.32
N HIS A 123 15.25 -2.54 3.32
CA HIS A 123 14.36 -1.39 3.57
C HIS A 123 13.06 -1.86 4.19
N VAL A 124 12.51 -2.99 3.74
CA VAL A 124 11.29 -3.57 4.32
C VAL A 124 11.52 -4.01 5.77
N GLU A 125 12.66 -4.65 6.07
CA GLU A 125 13.05 -5.01 7.45
C GLU A 125 13.13 -3.77 8.35
N ARG A 126 13.77 -2.68 7.87
CA ARG A 126 13.85 -1.42 8.62
C ARG A 126 12.45 -0.82 8.83
N ILE A 127 11.60 -0.78 7.80
CA ILE A 127 10.23 -0.27 7.92
C ILE A 127 9.45 -1.05 8.98
N TYR A 128 9.58 -2.38 9.05
CA TYR A 128 8.93 -3.17 10.10
C TYR A 128 9.49 -2.88 11.48
N HIS A 129 10.81 -2.71 11.60
CA HIS A 129 11.43 -2.30 12.85
C HIS A 129 10.92 -0.92 13.30
N ASP A 130 10.89 0.07 12.41
CA ASP A 130 10.42 1.41 12.72
C ASP A 130 8.93 1.40 13.06
N ALA A 131 8.12 0.64 12.30
CA ALA A 131 6.69 0.47 12.57
C ALA A 131 6.42 -0.11 13.97
N TYR A 132 7.26 -1.06 14.43
CA TYR A 132 7.16 -1.56 15.79
C TYR A 132 7.31 -0.43 16.83
N HIS A 133 8.23 0.50 16.64
CA HIS A 133 8.45 1.62 17.56
C HIS A 133 7.39 2.71 17.43
N LEU A 134 6.86 2.94 16.23
CA LEU A 134 5.82 3.93 15.96
C LEU A 134 4.42 3.51 16.43
N LEU A 135 4.16 2.21 16.60
CA LEU A 135 2.88 1.70 17.08
C LEU A 135 2.72 1.89 18.60
N ALA A 136 1.51 2.08 19.04
CA ALA A 136 1.13 1.94 20.46
C ALA A 136 1.21 0.47 20.91
N PRO A 137 1.38 0.17 22.21
CA PRO A 137 1.24 -1.20 22.71
C PRO A 137 -0.11 -1.82 22.34
N GLY A 138 -0.10 -3.02 21.75
CA GLY A 138 -1.28 -3.67 21.19
C GLY A 138 -1.72 -3.14 19.82
N GLY A 139 -0.98 -2.22 19.24
CA GLY A 139 -1.22 -1.69 17.89
C GLY A 139 -0.96 -2.72 16.79
N LEU A 140 -1.52 -2.47 15.62
CA LEU A 140 -1.60 -3.41 14.51
C LEU A 140 -0.78 -2.92 13.30
N LEU A 141 0.11 -3.78 12.78
CA LEU A 141 0.76 -3.61 11.49
C LEU A 141 0.07 -4.48 10.45
N LEU A 142 -0.26 -3.90 9.29
CA LEU A 142 -0.90 -4.59 8.16
C LEU A 142 -0.13 -4.31 6.87
N ASN A 143 0.23 -5.36 6.13
CA ASN A 143 0.77 -5.23 4.78
C ASN A 143 -0.03 -6.10 3.82
N SER A 144 -0.64 -5.47 2.81
CA SER A 144 -1.37 -6.11 1.72
C SER A 144 -0.60 -5.96 0.42
N ASP A 145 0.07 -7.03 -0.05
CA ASP A 145 0.99 -6.89 -1.18
C ASP A 145 1.05 -8.12 -2.08
N HIS A 146 1.79 -7.97 -3.19
CA HIS A 146 2.27 -9.09 -3.98
C HIS A 146 3.34 -9.83 -3.17
N MET A 147 3.02 -11.07 -2.80
CA MET A 147 3.89 -11.92 -2.00
C MET A 147 3.96 -13.29 -2.67
N ARG A 148 5.00 -13.51 -3.45
CA ARG A 148 5.10 -14.74 -4.25
C ARG A 148 5.15 -15.98 -3.36
N THR A 149 4.27 -16.92 -3.61
CA THR A 149 4.36 -18.27 -3.02
C THR A 149 5.70 -18.91 -3.39
N ALA A 150 6.29 -19.68 -2.47
CA ALA A 150 7.60 -20.29 -2.64
C ALA A 150 7.83 -20.85 -4.06
N LEU A 151 9.00 -20.58 -4.64
CA LEU A 151 9.33 -20.81 -6.04
C LEU A 151 9.28 -22.26 -6.50
N ASP A 152 9.30 -23.23 -5.55
CA ASP A 152 9.54 -24.65 -5.81
C ASP A 152 8.30 -25.56 -5.66
N VAL A 153 7.08 -24.97 -5.77
CA VAL A 153 5.87 -25.81 -5.76
C VAL A 153 5.52 -26.29 -7.17
N PRO A 154 5.27 -27.59 -7.39
CA PRO A 154 4.92 -28.13 -8.70
C PRO A 154 3.68 -27.49 -9.35
N LEU A 155 2.78 -26.90 -8.55
CA LEU A 155 1.56 -26.22 -9.01
C LEU A 155 1.78 -24.77 -9.44
N ARG A 156 2.99 -24.24 -9.37
CA ARG A 156 3.29 -22.85 -9.74
C ARG A 156 2.77 -22.45 -11.11
N PRO A 157 3.01 -23.18 -12.20
CA PRO A 157 2.47 -22.82 -13.51
C PRO A 157 0.94 -22.76 -13.54
N THR A 158 0.27 -23.64 -12.77
CA THR A 158 -1.19 -23.64 -12.64
C THR A 158 -1.68 -22.40 -11.90
N PHE A 159 -0.95 -21.94 -10.88
CA PHE A 159 -1.30 -20.70 -10.16
C PHE A 159 -1.10 -19.47 -11.04
N GLU A 160 0.00 -19.39 -11.77
CA GLU A 160 0.27 -18.30 -12.72
C GLU A 160 -0.83 -18.21 -13.79
N GLU A 161 -1.25 -19.33 -14.35
CA GLU A 161 -2.36 -19.38 -15.31
C GLU A 161 -3.70 -18.96 -14.67
N ALA A 162 -4.00 -19.42 -13.46
CA ALA A 162 -5.23 -19.04 -12.75
C ALA A 162 -5.26 -17.52 -12.45
N ILE A 163 -4.12 -16.93 -12.12
CA ILE A 163 -3.99 -15.47 -11.94
C ILE A 163 -4.23 -14.76 -13.27
N ALA A 164 -3.59 -15.22 -14.35
CA ALA A 164 -3.74 -14.63 -15.67
C ALA A 164 -5.22 -14.68 -16.15
N ILE A 165 -5.92 -15.79 -15.89
CA ILE A 165 -7.36 -15.92 -16.18
C ILE A 165 -8.17 -14.91 -15.38
N ALA A 166 -7.91 -14.74 -14.07
CA ALA A 166 -8.65 -13.81 -13.24
C ALA A 166 -8.40 -12.34 -13.66
N GLN A 167 -7.15 -11.98 -13.92
CA GLN A 167 -6.78 -10.67 -14.45
C GLN A 167 -7.38 -10.42 -15.84
N GLY A 168 -7.35 -11.44 -16.72
CA GLY A 168 -7.91 -11.37 -18.08
C GLY A 168 -9.40 -11.06 -18.09
N ARG A 169 -10.18 -11.59 -17.14
CA ARG A 169 -11.61 -11.26 -16.99
C ARG A 169 -11.85 -9.76 -16.76
N ILE A 170 -10.95 -9.09 -16.05
CA ILE A 170 -11.07 -7.67 -15.77
C ILE A 170 -10.49 -6.84 -16.93
N LYS A 171 -9.30 -7.22 -17.42
CA LYS A 171 -8.61 -6.50 -18.50
C LYS A 171 -9.35 -6.58 -19.85
N SER A 172 -10.21 -7.59 -20.07
CA SER A 172 -11.04 -7.71 -21.27
C SER A 172 -12.29 -6.83 -21.26
N ASN A 173 -12.64 -6.18 -20.15
CA ASN A 173 -13.78 -5.28 -20.09
C ASN A 173 -13.58 -4.07 -21.02
N PRO A 174 -14.60 -3.69 -21.81
CA PRO A 174 -14.56 -2.44 -22.57
C PRO A 174 -14.31 -1.24 -21.64
N GLY A 175 -13.31 -0.44 -21.97
CA GLY A 175 -12.95 0.73 -21.15
C GLY A 175 -11.95 0.45 -20.03
N TYR A 176 -11.41 -0.79 -19.93
CA TYR A 176 -10.26 -1.02 -19.07
C TYR A 176 -9.06 -0.17 -19.50
N GLU A 177 -8.49 0.54 -18.57
CA GLU A 177 -7.30 1.37 -18.76
C GLU A 177 -6.08 0.69 -18.16
N THR A 178 -4.97 0.64 -18.91
CA THR A 178 -3.71 0.13 -18.38
C THR A 178 -2.97 1.19 -17.58
N TRP A 179 -1.98 0.77 -16.77
CA TRP A 179 -1.14 1.66 -15.99
C TRP A 179 -0.42 2.70 -16.89
N GLU A 180 0.13 2.29 -18.02
CA GLU A 180 0.83 3.15 -18.98
C GLU A 180 -0.11 4.20 -19.58
N ARG A 181 -1.34 3.80 -19.93
CA ARG A 181 -2.36 4.73 -20.47
C ARG A 181 -2.79 5.76 -19.44
N TRP A 182 -2.91 5.35 -18.18
CA TRP A 182 -3.24 6.27 -17.10
C TRP A 182 -2.16 7.34 -16.94
N TRP A 183 -0.87 6.93 -16.86
CA TRP A 183 0.25 7.86 -16.77
C TRP A 183 0.41 8.73 -18.01
N ASP A 184 0.25 8.18 -19.23
CA ASP A 184 0.28 8.94 -20.47
C ASP A 184 -0.81 10.01 -20.49
N ALA A 185 -2.03 9.69 -20.07
CA ALA A 185 -3.11 10.64 -20.01
C ALA A 185 -2.86 11.72 -18.94
N LEU A 186 -2.37 11.34 -17.75
CA LEU A 186 -2.08 12.28 -16.66
C LEU A 186 -0.94 13.24 -17.02
N SER A 187 0.06 12.78 -17.77
CA SER A 187 1.21 13.59 -18.20
C SER A 187 0.83 14.78 -19.09
N LYS A 188 -0.33 14.75 -19.71
CA LYS A 188 -0.85 15.82 -20.57
C LYS A 188 -1.45 16.98 -19.77
N GLU A 189 -1.75 16.76 -18.48
CA GLU A 189 -2.31 17.77 -17.61
C GLU A 189 -1.28 18.82 -17.21
N ALA A 190 -1.58 20.09 -17.48
CA ALA A 190 -0.64 21.20 -17.27
C ALA A 190 -0.16 21.32 -15.82
N LEU A 191 -1.04 21.07 -14.85
CA LEU A 191 -0.73 21.13 -13.42
C LEU A 191 0.21 20.00 -12.96
N ILE A 192 0.24 18.90 -13.68
CA ILE A 192 1.05 17.72 -13.32
C ILE A 192 2.46 17.78 -13.88
N LYS A 193 2.68 18.50 -15.00
CA LYS A 193 4.00 18.56 -15.66
C LYS A 193 5.18 18.91 -14.74
N PRO A 194 5.10 19.95 -13.87
CA PRO A 194 6.21 20.26 -12.94
C PRO A 194 6.46 19.12 -11.94
N LEU A 195 5.39 18.44 -11.48
CA LEU A 195 5.49 17.35 -10.54
C LEU A 195 6.10 16.08 -11.17
N LEU A 196 5.90 15.86 -12.47
CA LEU A 196 6.57 14.78 -13.20
C LEU A 196 8.08 14.98 -13.29
N VAL A 197 8.54 16.21 -13.44
CA VAL A 197 9.98 16.52 -13.41
C VAL A 197 10.56 16.22 -12.03
N GLU A 198 9.87 16.64 -10.97
CA GLU A 198 10.29 16.32 -9.61
C GLU A 198 10.24 14.83 -9.31
N ARG A 199 9.20 14.14 -9.79
CA ARG A 199 9.09 12.68 -9.69
C ARG A 199 10.29 11.98 -10.33
N ALA A 200 10.62 12.35 -11.56
CA ALA A 200 11.79 11.81 -12.25
C ALA A 200 13.09 12.03 -11.47
N ARG A 201 13.25 13.20 -10.83
CA ARG A 201 14.41 13.50 -9.98
C ARG A 201 14.47 12.61 -8.72
N ARG A 202 13.32 12.33 -8.08
CA ARG A 202 13.25 11.53 -6.83
C ARG A 202 13.46 10.05 -7.06
N PHE A 203 12.91 9.53 -8.14
CA PHE A 203 13.07 8.12 -8.49
C PHE A 203 14.42 7.87 -9.17
N GLY A 204 14.98 8.85 -9.90
CA GLY A 204 16.29 8.75 -10.55
C GLY A 204 16.42 7.50 -11.39
N ASP A 205 17.64 6.93 -11.41
CA ASP A 205 17.96 5.66 -12.04
C ASP A 205 17.72 4.46 -11.10
N VAL A 206 16.67 4.52 -10.25
CA VAL A 206 16.33 3.39 -9.40
C VAL A 206 15.93 2.24 -10.31
N GLU A 207 16.74 1.18 -10.30
CA GLU A 207 16.34 -0.07 -10.94
C GLU A 207 14.99 -0.51 -10.36
N ASP A 208 14.06 -0.84 -11.23
CA ASP A 208 12.76 -1.41 -10.82
C ASP A 208 13.04 -2.76 -10.13
N VAL A 209 13.12 -2.71 -8.83
CA VAL A 209 13.25 -3.88 -7.98
C VAL A 209 11.84 -4.38 -7.70
N ASP A 210 11.35 -5.32 -8.49
CA ASP A 210 10.11 -6.03 -8.17
C ASP A 210 10.46 -7.27 -7.35
N GLN A 211 10.47 -7.13 -6.02
CA GLN A 211 10.77 -8.20 -5.09
C GLN A 211 9.52 -8.73 -4.41
N GLU A 212 8.89 -9.69 -5.04
CA GLU A 212 7.76 -10.42 -4.45
C GLU A 212 8.24 -11.40 -3.38
N LEU A 213 8.65 -10.88 -2.22
CA LEU A 213 9.07 -11.70 -1.08
C LEU A 213 7.91 -12.56 -0.58
N PRO A 214 8.15 -13.85 -0.22
CA PRO A 214 7.06 -14.73 0.19
C PRO A 214 6.45 -14.30 1.54
N PRO A 215 5.15 -14.61 1.81
CA PRO A 215 4.50 -14.27 3.09
C PRO A 215 5.30 -14.69 4.31
N LYS A 216 5.90 -15.88 4.28
CA LYS A 216 6.76 -16.37 5.38
C LYS A 216 7.91 -15.43 5.68
N TRP A 217 8.56 -14.86 4.67
CA TRP A 217 9.65 -13.91 4.87
C TRP A 217 9.15 -12.66 5.63
N HIS A 218 7.99 -12.11 5.24
CA HIS A 218 7.38 -10.98 5.94
C HIS A 218 7.07 -11.30 7.40
N LEU A 219 6.51 -12.48 7.67
CA LEU A 219 6.24 -12.90 9.05
C LEU A 219 7.51 -13.04 9.88
N ASP A 220 8.58 -13.58 9.30
CA ASP A 220 9.87 -13.72 9.98
C ASP A 220 10.51 -12.34 10.24
N ALA A 221 10.47 -11.43 9.26
CA ALA A 221 10.96 -10.05 9.42
C ALA A 221 10.17 -9.26 10.49
N MET A 222 8.84 -9.40 10.53
CA MET A 222 8.00 -8.79 11.57
C MET A 222 8.38 -9.32 12.97
N LYS A 223 8.60 -10.63 13.12
CA LYS A 223 9.04 -11.22 14.39
C LYS A 223 10.43 -10.73 14.81
N GLN A 224 11.37 -10.61 13.86
CA GLN A 224 12.69 -10.06 14.10
C GLN A 224 12.65 -8.58 14.53
N ALA A 225 11.67 -7.82 13.99
CA ALA A 225 11.41 -6.44 14.40
C ALA A 225 10.81 -6.30 15.81
N GLY A 226 10.39 -7.41 16.46
CA GLY A 226 9.90 -7.44 17.83
C GLY A 226 8.39 -7.67 17.97
N PHE A 227 7.64 -7.83 16.87
CA PHE A 227 6.20 -8.13 16.94
C PHE A 227 5.95 -9.48 17.63
N ARG A 228 5.02 -9.48 18.60
CA ARG A 228 4.70 -10.67 19.40
C ARG A 228 4.09 -11.77 18.56
N ASP A 229 3.11 -11.41 17.73
CA ASP A 229 2.36 -12.31 16.86
C ASP A 229 2.33 -11.77 15.46
N ALA A 230 2.58 -12.64 14.48
CA ALA A 230 2.46 -12.31 13.06
C ALA A 230 1.82 -13.48 12.31
N ALA A 231 0.84 -13.18 11.45
CA ALA A 231 0.07 -14.19 10.72
C ALA A 231 -0.33 -13.71 9.33
N ILE A 232 -0.65 -14.67 8.43
CA ILE A 232 -1.34 -14.40 7.18
C ILE A 232 -2.83 -14.30 7.50
N ALA A 233 -3.43 -13.14 7.21
CA ALA A 233 -4.85 -12.89 7.42
C ALA A 233 -5.69 -13.19 6.17
N PHE A 234 -5.09 -13.05 4.98
CA PHE A 234 -5.70 -13.35 3.70
C PHE A 234 -4.61 -13.78 2.71
N GLN A 235 -4.94 -14.72 1.83
CA GLN A 235 -4.07 -15.07 0.72
C GLN A 235 -4.88 -15.52 -0.48
N TRP A 236 -4.53 -15.01 -1.65
CA TRP A 236 -4.99 -15.46 -2.95
C TRP A 236 -3.79 -15.57 -3.89
N TYR A 237 -3.30 -16.79 -4.10
CA TYR A 237 -2.06 -17.08 -4.86
C TYR A 237 -0.88 -16.20 -4.40
N HIS A 238 -0.55 -15.16 -5.20
CA HIS A 238 0.56 -14.23 -4.95
C HIS A 238 0.15 -12.95 -4.22
N GLU A 239 -1.13 -12.78 -3.89
CA GLU A 239 -1.58 -11.67 -3.07
C GLU A 239 -1.82 -12.13 -1.64
N ALA A 240 -1.26 -11.41 -0.69
CA ALA A 240 -1.50 -11.72 0.72
C ALA A 240 -1.68 -10.46 1.57
N VAL A 241 -2.42 -10.60 2.66
CA VAL A 241 -2.42 -9.67 3.79
C VAL A 241 -1.72 -10.36 4.93
N VAL A 242 -0.60 -9.80 5.36
CA VAL A 242 0.08 -10.20 6.59
C VAL A 242 -0.21 -9.16 7.68
N ALA A 243 -0.38 -9.63 8.89
CA ALA A 243 -0.73 -8.83 10.06
C ALA A 243 0.18 -9.16 11.23
N ALA A 244 0.54 -8.15 12.03
CA ALA A 244 1.29 -8.35 13.26
C ALA A 244 0.81 -7.41 14.37
N VAL A 245 0.93 -7.84 15.61
CA VAL A 245 0.56 -7.09 16.83
C VAL A 245 1.81 -6.77 17.63
N ARG A 246 1.94 -5.47 18.01
CA ARG A 246 2.99 -5.00 18.93
C ARG A 246 2.81 -5.47 20.35
#